data_44057a71e6c0790355768152a4ecccec
#
_entry.id   44057a71e6c0790355768152a4ecccec
#
_cell.length_a   1.000
_cell.length_b   1.000
_cell.length_c   1.000
_cell.angle_alpha   90.00
_cell.angle_beta   90.00
_cell.angle_gamma   90.00
#
_symmetry.space_group_name_H-M   'P 1'
#
loop_
_entity.id
_entity.type
_entity.pdbx_description
1 polymer ?
#
loop_
_entity_poly.entity_id
_entity_poly.type
_entity_poly.pdbx_seq_one_letter_code
_entity_poly.pdbx_strand_id
1 'polypeptide(L)'
;MKQLVRFLAALFAAALLLPALSAPARADTIETDAQIAAEWQAAWDFYKFYQVATAPLPYTGRSRVERDISIDIDAPREHVFEVYSNFDNHVGRHSFLQRIVTHKDWTDGGVHYVNFTAIENIPIAGVPVTTKTHGQQRVHPDGFYYETDSWTLPNVVTHQKIVFTDLGDGRTRVTEHLMFEASVLLIDFTVTNGVASHQETQAGLKEAIESGEL
;
A
#
# COMPACT_ATOMS: atom_id res chain seq x y z
N MET A 1 -23.51 8.23 13.33
CA MET A 1 -22.31 8.47 12.55
C MET A 1 -21.29 9.37 13.26
N LYS A 2 -21.62 10.61 13.68
CA LYS A 2 -20.65 11.52 14.37
C LYS A 2 -20.09 11.02 15.71
N GLN A 3 -20.79 10.18 16.42
CA GLN A 3 -20.30 9.61 17.70
C GLN A 3 -19.36 8.40 17.49
N LEU A 4 -19.57 7.61 16.44
CA LEU A 4 -18.71 6.46 16.09
C LEU A 4 -17.31 6.93 15.67
N VAL A 5 -17.22 8.02 14.90
CA VAL A 5 -15.95 8.63 14.48
C VAL A 5 -15.15 9.14 15.69
N ARG A 6 -15.83 9.69 16.73
CA ARG A 6 -15.17 10.14 17.96
C ARG A 6 -14.63 8.98 18.80
N PHE A 7 -15.31 7.83 18.80
CA PHE A 7 -14.84 6.62 19.51
C PHE A 7 -13.63 5.98 18.79
N LEU A 8 -13.60 5.97 17.47
CA LEU A 8 -12.47 5.46 16.69
C LEU A 8 -11.22 6.33 16.84
N ALA A 9 -11.39 7.67 16.87
CA ALA A 9 -10.29 8.59 17.14
C ALA A 9 -9.70 8.39 18.57
N ALA A 10 -10.56 8.08 19.55
CA ALA A 10 -10.11 7.81 20.92
C ALA A 10 -9.37 6.47 21.07
N LEU A 11 -9.74 5.44 20.30
CA LEU A 11 -9.07 4.13 20.30
C LEU A 11 -7.69 4.20 19.61
N PHE A 12 -7.55 5.00 18.56
CA PHE A 12 -6.26 5.25 17.93
C PHE A 12 -5.32 6.08 18.85
N ALA A 13 -5.87 7.05 19.58
CA ALA A 13 -5.12 7.82 20.57
C ALA A 13 -4.72 6.99 21.79
N ALA A 14 -5.52 5.99 22.20
CA ALA A 14 -5.20 5.13 23.34
C ALA A 14 -4.09 4.11 23.04
N ALA A 15 -3.89 3.72 21.79
CA ALA A 15 -2.77 2.85 21.38
C ALA A 15 -1.43 3.61 21.36
N LEU A 16 -1.45 4.95 21.34
CA LEU A 16 -0.27 5.82 21.37
C LEU A 16 0.07 6.35 22.78
N LEU A 17 -0.80 6.10 23.79
CA LEU A 17 -0.56 6.49 25.19
C LEU A 17 0.16 5.37 25.96
N LEU A 18 1.36 5.00 25.54
CA LEU A 18 2.35 4.49 26.48
C LEU A 18 2.84 5.67 27.34
N PRO A 19 3.04 5.51 28.67
CA PRO A 19 3.39 6.61 29.55
C PRO A 19 4.68 7.27 29.03
N ALA A 20 4.57 8.54 28.67
CA ALA A 20 5.70 9.39 28.41
C ALA A 20 6.49 9.53 29.73
N LEU A 21 7.44 8.62 29.94
CA LEU A 21 8.58 8.94 30.75
C LEU A 21 9.24 10.11 30.05
N SER A 22 9.30 11.26 30.70
CA SER A 22 9.91 12.49 30.23
C SER A 22 11.38 12.27 29.90
N ALA A 23 11.63 11.75 28.71
CA ALA A 23 12.93 11.87 28.07
C ALA A 23 13.06 13.31 27.57
N PRO A 24 14.23 13.95 27.68
CA PRO A 24 14.46 15.28 27.14
C PRO A 24 14.06 15.25 25.64
N ALA A 25 13.40 16.31 25.19
CA ALA A 25 13.01 16.47 23.80
C ALA A 25 14.21 16.14 22.90
N ARG A 26 14.22 14.93 22.35
CA ARG A 26 15.17 14.54 21.34
C ARG A 26 14.79 15.35 20.11
N ALA A 27 15.72 16.14 19.59
CA ALA A 27 15.57 16.71 18.28
C ALA A 27 15.06 15.61 17.35
N ASP A 28 14.01 15.87 16.56
CA ASP A 28 13.44 14.95 15.58
C ASP A 28 14.59 14.46 14.71
N THR A 29 15.20 13.36 15.09
CA THR A 29 16.17 12.68 14.23
C THR A 29 15.37 12.06 13.12
N ILE A 30 15.49 12.64 11.92
CA ILE A 30 14.93 12.07 10.70
C ILE A 30 15.37 10.60 10.67
N GLU A 31 14.38 9.71 10.69
CA GLU A 31 14.61 8.27 10.70
C GLU A 31 15.39 7.87 9.45
N THR A 32 16.46 7.12 9.63
CA THR A 32 17.31 6.67 8.53
C THR A 32 16.68 5.50 7.78
N ASP A 33 17.03 5.32 6.51
CA ASP A 33 16.55 4.20 5.70
C ASP A 33 16.97 2.85 6.32
N ALA A 34 18.10 2.78 7.01
CA ALA A 34 18.52 1.58 7.74
C ALA A 34 17.60 1.25 8.93
N GLN A 35 17.07 2.25 9.63
CA GLN A 35 16.08 2.05 10.69
C GLN A 35 14.76 1.55 10.12
N ILE A 36 14.31 2.14 9.02
CA ILE A 36 13.09 1.73 8.31
C ILE A 36 13.24 0.30 7.77
N ALA A 37 14.41 -0.08 7.25
CA ALA A 37 14.69 -1.45 6.81
C ALA A 37 14.62 -2.46 7.96
N ALA A 38 15.10 -2.10 9.15
CA ALA A 38 14.99 -2.95 10.33
C ALA A 38 13.53 -3.12 10.79
N GLU A 39 12.70 -2.09 10.70
CA GLU A 39 11.27 -2.18 10.96
C GLU A 39 10.57 -3.08 9.94
N TRP A 40 10.91 -2.93 8.64
CA TRP A 40 10.40 -3.80 7.58
C TRP A 40 10.72 -5.28 7.88
N GLN A 41 11.96 -5.58 8.26
CA GLN A 41 12.38 -6.94 8.58
C GLN A 41 11.61 -7.48 9.80
N ALA A 42 11.46 -6.68 10.85
CA ALA A 42 10.69 -7.05 12.03
C ALA A 42 9.19 -7.32 11.69
N ALA A 43 8.57 -6.48 10.86
CA ALA A 43 7.21 -6.69 10.39
C ALA A 43 7.08 -7.96 9.56
N TRP A 44 8.02 -8.22 8.65
CA TRP A 44 8.07 -9.42 7.82
C TRP A 44 8.14 -10.70 8.66
N ASP A 45 9.04 -10.74 9.65
CA ASP A 45 9.26 -11.93 10.48
C ASP A 45 8.10 -12.19 11.45
N PHE A 46 7.49 -11.13 11.99
CA PHE A 46 6.45 -11.25 13.01
C PHE A 46 5.07 -11.47 12.39
N TYR A 47 4.65 -10.59 11.45
CA TYR A 47 3.30 -10.64 10.88
C TYR A 47 3.17 -11.57 9.68
N LYS A 48 4.29 -11.94 9.06
CA LYS A 48 4.34 -12.86 7.89
C LYS A 48 3.33 -12.50 6.82
N PHE A 49 3.22 -11.21 6.52
CA PHE A 49 2.21 -10.65 5.62
C PHE A 49 2.35 -11.14 4.17
N TYR A 50 3.48 -11.78 3.84
CA TYR A 50 3.70 -12.49 2.57
C TYR A 50 2.91 -13.81 2.46
N GLN A 51 2.33 -14.30 3.54
CA GLN A 51 1.47 -15.48 3.48
C GLN A 51 0.10 -15.02 2.97
N VAL A 52 -0.30 -15.54 1.80
CA VAL A 52 -1.66 -15.34 1.31
C VAL A 52 -2.60 -15.80 2.39
N ALA A 53 -3.27 -14.84 3.00
CA ALA A 53 -4.09 -15.10 4.15
C ALA A 53 -5.25 -16.04 3.76
N THR A 54 -5.43 -17.11 4.50
CA THR A 54 -6.69 -17.85 4.48
C THR A 54 -7.81 -16.95 5.01
N ALA A 55 -9.07 -17.22 4.64
CA ALA A 55 -10.19 -16.45 5.16
C ALA A 55 -10.08 -16.30 6.69
N PRO A 56 -10.32 -15.11 7.27
CA PRO A 56 -10.26 -14.93 8.71
C PRO A 56 -11.14 -15.95 9.41
N LEU A 57 -10.60 -16.63 10.43
CA LEU A 57 -11.37 -17.58 11.21
C LEU A 57 -12.49 -16.84 11.95
N PRO A 58 -13.66 -17.45 12.13
CA PRO A 58 -14.70 -16.90 13.00
C PRO A 58 -14.13 -16.56 14.39
N TYR A 59 -14.59 -15.46 14.96
CA TYR A 59 -14.20 -14.98 16.32
C TYR A 59 -12.77 -14.47 16.48
N THR A 60 -12.01 -14.27 15.41
CA THR A 60 -10.67 -13.65 15.49
C THR A 60 -10.73 -12.13 15.70
N GLY A 61 -11.90 -11.51 15.52
CA GLY A 61 -12.03 -10.04 15.50
C GLY A 61 -11.46 -9.39 14.24
N ARG A 62 -11.11 -10.18 13.22
CA ARG A 62 -10.63 -9.71 11.90
C ARG A 62 -11.65 -9.94 10.81
N SER A 63 -11.59 -9.12 9.78
CA SER A 63 -12.41 -9.23 8.58
C SER A 63 -11.53 -9.06 7.35
N ARG A 64 -11.98 -9.66 6.26
CA ARG A 64 -11.38 -9.54 4.93
C ARG A 64 -12.41 -9.05 3.93
N VAL A 65 -12.01 -8.13 3.08
CA VAL A 65 -12.85 -7.56 2.00
C VAL A 65 -12.02 -7.49 0.73
N GLU A 66 -12.61 -7.94 -0.37
CA GLU A 66 -12.02 -7.88 -1.71
C GLU A 66 -12.71 -6.81 -2.54
N ARG A 67 -11.95 -6.13 -3.39
CA ARG A 67 -12.43 -5.12 -4.35
C ARG A 67 -11.63 -5.21 -5.62
N ASP A 68 -12.32 -5.06 -6.74
CA ASP A 68 -11.71 -4.88 -8.06
C ASP A 68 -11.95 -3.45 -8.54
N ILE A 69 -10.91 -2.85 -9.06
CA ILE A 69 -10.98 -1.56 -9.76
C ILE A 69 -10.23 -1.66 -11.08
N SER A 70 -10.59 -0.86 -12.06
CA SER A 70 -9.89 -0.86 -13.34
C SER A 70 -9.93 0.49 -14.01
N ILE A 71 -8.92 0.73 -14.86
CA ILE A 71 -8.83 1.90 -15.72
C ILE A 71 -8.28 1.49 -17.08
N ASP A 72 -8.75 2.15 -18.15
CA ASP A 72 -8.22 1.99 -19.50
C ASP A 72 -7.26 3.15 -19.78
N ILE A 73 -6.08 2.82 -20.32
CA ILE A 73 -4.99 3.77 -20.62
C ILE A 73 -4.68 3.68 -22.11
N ASP A 74 -4.59 4.83 -22.78
CA ASP A 74 -4.30 4.94 -24.21
C ASP A 74 -2.77 4.85 -24.46
N ALA A 75 -2.21 3.68 -24.12
CA ALA A 75 -0.79 3.36 -24.33
C ALA A 75 -0.59 1.83 -24.44
N PRO A 76 0.50 1.38 -25.11
CA PRO A 76 0.83 -0.03 -25.26
C PRO A 76 1.08 -0.70 -23.90
N ARG A 77 0.66 -1.97 -23.80
CA ARG A 77 0.72 -2.75 -22.55
C ARG A 77 2.12 -2.82 -21.95
N GLU A 78 3.13 -3.01 -22.75
CA GLU A 78 4.52 -3.11 -22.32
C GLU A 78 4.97 -1.83 -21.61
N HIS A 79 4.63 -0.67 -22.19
CA HIS A 79 4.94 0.63 -21.60
C HIS A 79 4.15 0.88 -20.32
N VAL A 80 2.84 0.65 -20.32
CA VAL A 80 2.00 0.80 -19.12
C VAL A 80 2.49 -0.10 -18.00
N PHE A 81 2.83 -1.36 -18.30
CA PHE A 81 3.37 -2.32 -17.34
C PHE A 81 4.70 -1.83 -16.73
N GLU A 82 5.63 -1.36 -17.55
CA GLU A 82 6.94 -0.86 -17.11
C GLU A 82 6.76 0.34 -16.16
N VAL A 83 5.94 1.32 -16.55
CA VAL A 83 5.68 2.52 -15.75
C VAL A 83 4.99 2.18 -14.43
N TYR A 84 3.97 1.34 -14.49
CA TYR A 84 3.13 0.99 -13.32
C TYR A 84 3.85 0.12 -12.30
N SER A 85 4.71 -0.80 -12.75
CA SER A 85 5.45 -1.69 -11.86
C SER A 85 6.61 -1.01 -11.12
N ASN A 86 6.99 0.19 -11.52
CA ASN A 86 7.97 1.02 -10.82
C ASN A 86 7.25 1.92 -9.79
N PHE A 87 7.35 1.59 -8.50
CA PHE A 87 6.69 2.34 -7.44
C PHE A 87 7.19 3.76 -7.24
N ASP A 88 8.38 4.11 -7.72
CA ASP A 88 8.84 5.50 -7.68
C ASP A 88 7.96 6.42 -8.54
N ASN A 89 7.34 5.87 -9.60
CA ASN A 89 6.39 6.59 -10.44
C ASN A 89 5.05 6.88 -9.74
N HIS A 90 4.75 6.21 -8.64
CA HIS A 90 3.53 6.43 -7.86
C HIS A 90 3.63 7.65 -6.92
N VAL A 91 4.86 8.05 -6.58
CA VAL A 91 5.11 9.21 -5.70
C VAL A 91 4.57 10.48 -6.35
N GLY A 92 3.74 11.22 -5.62
CA GLY A 92 3.08 12.43 -6.10
C GLY A 92 1.85 12.19 -6.97
N ARG A 93 1.45 10.94 -7.22
CA ARG A 93 0.27 10.57 -8.01
C ARG A 93 -0.95 10.20 -7.18
N HIS A 94 -0.77 10.11 -5.88
CA HIS A 94 -1.87 10.16 -4.91
C HIS A 94 -1.47 10.96 -3.67
N SER A 95 -2.48 11.53 -3.00
CA SER A 95 -2.29 12.57 -1.98
C SER A 95 -1.54 12.10 -0.74
N PHE A 96 -1.50 10.79 -0.46
CA PHE A 96 -0.94 10.28 0.80
C PHE A 96 0.53 9.87 0.67
N LEU A 97 0.96 9.33 -0.48
CA LEU A 97 2.30 8.78 -0.66
C LEU A 97 3.35 9.89 -0.73
N GLN A 98 4.28 9.89 0.22
CA GLN A 98 5.35 10.88 0.31
C GLN A 98 6.66 10.39 -0.32
N ARG A 99 7.00 9.12 -0.06
CA ARG A 99 8.18 8.49 -0.66
C ARG A 99 8.15 6.97 -0.51
N ILE A 100 8.96 6.31 -1.34
CA ILE A 100 9.27 4.88 -1.25
C ILE A 100 10.72 4.74 -0.73
N VAL A 101 10.93 3.78 0.16
CA VAL A 101 12.26 3.34 0.60
C VAL A 101 12.45 1.90 0.19
N THR A 102 13.32 1.66 -0.79
CA THR A 102 13.68 0.31 -1.25
C THR A 102 14.74 -0.28 -0.35
N HIS A 103 14.49 -1.47 0.19
CA HIS A 103 15.40 -2.18 1.10
C HIS A 103 16.21 -3.25 0.38
N LYS A 104 15.58 -3.92 -0.58
CA LYS A 104 16.20 -4.98 -1.38
C LYS A 104 15.49 -5.08 -2.73
N ASP A 105 16.30 -5.25 -3.76
CA ASP A 105 15.87 -5.42 -5.13
C ASP A 105 16.67 -6.57 -5.76
N TRP A 106 15.98 -7.59 -6.34
CA TRP A 106 16.64 -8.74 -6.95
C TRP A 106 15.70 -9.48 -7.90
N THR A 107 16.27 -10.28 -8.79
CA THR A 107 15.53 -11.20 -9.66
C THR A 107 15.86 -12.65 -9.32
N ASP A 108 14.85 -13.48 -9.24
CA ASP A 108 14.98 -14.92 -9.06
C ASP A 108 13.89 -15.65 -9.85
N GLY A 109 14.29 -16.69 -10.61
CA GLY A 109 13.38 -17.50 -11.40
C GLY A 109 12.52 -16.71 -12.42
N GLY A 110 13.01 -15.57 -12.94
CA GLY A 110 12.27 -14.70 -13.87
C GLY A 110 11.29 -13.74 -13.20
N VAL A 111 11.18 -13.76 -11.88
CA VAL A 111 10.38 -12.83 -11.08
C VAL A 111 11.29 -11.77 -10.49
N HIS A 112 10.92 -10.50 -10.62
CA HIS A 112 11.63 -9.39 -10.00
C HIS A 112 10.97 -9.03 -8.66
N TYR A 113 11.74 -9.03 -7.60
CA TYR A 113 11.30 -8.80 -6.21
C TYR A 113 11.82 -7.46 -5.70
N VAL A 114 10.95 -6.70 -5.07
CA VAL A 114 11.30 -5.44 -4.40
C VAL A 114 10.74 -5.45 -2.98
N ASN A 115 11.61 -5.40 -1.97
CA ASN A 115 11.20 -5.13 -0.59
C ASN A 115 11.24 -3.62 -0.35
N PHE A 116 10.16 -3.05 0.12
CA PHE A 116 10.03 -1.60 0.26
C PHE A 116 9.23 -1.19 1.48
N THR A 117 9.34 0.09 1.83
CA THR A 117 8.40 0.77 2.73
C THR A 117 7.87 2.02 2.04
N ALA A 118 6.56 2.11 1.92
CA ALA A 118 5.87 3.34 1.55
C ALA A 118 5.66 4.20 2.80
N ILE A 119 6.07 5.46 2.74
CA ILE A 119 5.82 6.46 3.78
C ILE A 119 4.66 7.33 3.31
N GLU A 120 3.60 7.36 4.09
CA GLU A 120 2.33 7.96 3.74
C GLU A 120 1.85 8.92 4.83
N ASN A 121 1.19 10.01 4.44
CA ASN A 121 0.52 10.93 5.35
C ASN A 121 -1.01 10.77 5.20
N ILE A 122 -1.58 9.87 5.99
CA ILE A 122 -3.01 9.55 5.92
C ILE A 122 -3.80 10.52 6.81
N PRO A 123 -4.86 11.21 6.29
CA PRO A 123 -5.70 12.08 7.10
C PRO A 123 -6.66 11.26 7.96
N ILE A 124 -6.33 11.12 9.24
CA ILE A 124 -7.20 10.47 10.23
C ILE A 124 -7.97 11.55 10.97
N ALA A 125 -9.30 11.59 10.79
CA ALA A 125 -10.17 12.64 11.32
C ALA A 125 -9.71 14.08 10.98
N GLY A 126 -9.11 14.27 9.80
CA GLY A 126 -8.61 15.56 9.31
C GLY A 126 -7.21 15.95 9.82
N VAL A 127 -6.56 15.07 10.59
CA VAL A 127 -5.18 15.26 11.04
C VAL A 127 -4.26 14.34 10.23
N PRO A 128 -3.22 14.87 9.56
CA PRO A 128 -2.26 14.02 8.84
C PRO A 128 -1.47 13.17 9.85
N VAL A 129 -1.48 11.86 9.64
CA VAL A 129 -0.72 10.89 10.44
C VAL A 129 0.25 10.19 9.51
N THR A 130 1.54 10.29 9.80
CA THR A 130 2.56 9.56 9.06
C THR A 130 2.48 8.07 9.40
N THR A 131 2.30 7.25 8.37
CA THR A 131 2.28 5.79 8.46
C THR A 131 3.39 5.19 7.62
N LYS A 132 3.78 3.97 7.94
CA LYS A 132 4.73 3.17 7.18
C LYS A 132 4.06 1.88 6.76
N THR A 133 3.94 1.69 5.45
CA THR A 133 3.41 0.47 4.85
C THR A 133 4.59 -0.35 4.33
N HIS A 134 4.91 -1.44 5.04
CA HIS A 134 6.00 -2.36 4.70
C HIS A 134 5.50 -3.39 3.70
N GLY A 135 6.17 -3.55 2.57
CA GLY A 135 5.71 -4.43 1.51
C GLY A 135 6.81 -5.18 0.78
N GLN A 136 6.36 -6.19 0.02
CA GLN A 136 7.13 -6.85 -1.01
C GLN A 136 6.31 -6.88 -2.29
N GLN A 137 6.89 -6.38 -3.36
CA GLN A 137 6.37 -6.51 -4.72
C GLN A 137 7.06 -7.68 -5.43
N ARG A 138 6.30 -8.39 -6.24
CA ARG A 138 6.75 -9.46 -7.14
C ARG A 138 6.26 -9.13 -8.54
N VAL A 139 7.16 -8.76 -9.43
CA VAL A 139 6.86 -8.39 -10.82
C VAL A 139 7.09 -9.59 -11.71
N HIS A 140 6.10 -9.94 -12.53
CA HIS A 140 6.09 -11.07 -13.46
C HIS A 140 6.03 -10.55 -14.92
N PRO A 141 7.18 -10.24 -15.53
CA PRO A 141 7.22 -9.62 -16.86
C PRO A 141 6.55 -10.47 -17.95
N ASP A 142 6.79 -11.78 -17.94
CA ASP A 142 6.23 -12.71 -18.93
C ASP A 142 4.69 -12.80 -18.87
N GLY A 143 4.11 -12.49 -17.73
CA GLY A 143 2.66 -12.53 -17.50
C GLY A 143 1.98 -11.16 -17.52
N PHE A 144 2.72 -10.07 -17.63
CA PHE A 144 2.23 -8.71 -17.53
C PHE A 144 1.33 -8.51 -16.30
N TYR A 145 1.86 -8.86 -15.13
CA TYR A 145 1.21 -8.60 -13.84
C TYR A 145 2.25 -8.44 -12.74
N TYR A 146 1.86 -7.82 -11.65
CA TYR A 146 2.61 -7.89 -10.41
C TYR A 146 1.70 -8.13 -9.21
N GLU A 147 2.28 -8.63 -8.15
CA GLU A 147 1.62 -8.85 -6.86
C GLU A 147 2.35 -8.07 -5.78
N THR A 148 1.60 -7.58 -4.80
CA THR A 148 2.17 -6.90 -3.63
C THR A 148 1.48 -7.39 -2.38
N ASP A 149 2.28 -7.79 -1.40
CA ASP A 149 1.81 -8.03 -0.04
C ASP A 149 2.34 -6.93 0.85
N SER A 150 1.50 -6.36 1.69
CA SER A 150 1.92 -5.31 2.59
C SER A 150 1.27 -5.36 3.96
N TRP A 151 1.91 -4.73 4.92
CA TRP A 151 1.47 -4.59 6.29
C TRP A 151 1.73 -3.17 6.80
N THR A 152 0.76 -2.63 7.54
CA THR A 152 0.88 -1.37 8.28
C THR A 152 0.20 -1.45 9.65
N LEU A 153 0.64 -0.61 10.59
CA LEU A 153 -0.01 -0.49 11.90
C LEU A 153 -1.47 -0.04 11.76
N PRO A 154 -2.38 -0.52 12.64
CA PRO A 154 -2.21 -1.45 13.75
C PRO A 154 -2.43 -2.94 13.41
N ASN A 155 -1.95 -3.45 12.34
CA ASN A 155 -2.14 -4.79 11.78
C ASN A 155 -3.19 -4.82 10.65
N VAL A 156 -3.05 -3.89 9.71
CA VAL A 156 -3.71 -3.94 8.41
C VAL A 156 -2.80 -4.71 7.45
N VAL A 157 -3.36 -5.68 6.74
CA VAL A 157 -2.66 -6.44 5.70
C VAL A 157 -3.38 -6.22 4.39
N THR A 158 -2.62 -5.98 3.31
CA THR A 158 -3.18 -5.92 1.96
C THR A 158 -2.48 -6.90 1.04
N HIS A 159 -3.26 -7.54 0.19
CA HIS A 159 -2.78 -8.36 -0.91
C HIS A 159 -3.32 -7.76 -2.19
N GLN A 160 -2.45 -7.55 -3.16
CA GLN A 160 -2.80 -6.90 -4.41
C GLN A 160 -2.28 -7.74 -5.55
N LYS A 161 -3.10 -7.86 -6.60
CA LYS A 161 -2.66 -8.37 -7.90
C LYS A 161 -3.10 -7.40 -8.97
N ILE A 162 -2.14 -6.86 -9.68
CA ILE A 162 -2.37 -5.87 -10.74
C ILE A 162 -2.06 -6.51 -12.08
N VAL A 163 -3.06 -6.56 -12.97
CA VAL A 163 -3.01 -7.26 -14.26
C VAL A 163 -3.16 -6.25 -15.39
N PHE A 164 -2.32 -6.39 -16.42
CA PHE A 164 -2.29 -5.53 -17.59
C PHE A 164 -2.80 -6.30 -18.80
N THR A 165 -3.97 -5.91 -19.30
CA THR A 165 -4.63 -6.56 -20.44
C THR A 165 -4.54 -5.68 -21.68
N ASP A 166 -3.98 -6.20 -22.76
CA ASP A 166 -4.02 -5.54 -24.05
C ASP A 166 -5.46 -5.52 -24.58
N LEU A 167 -5.98 -4.32 -24.86
CA LEU A 167 -7.31 -4.13 -25.44
C LEU A 167 -7.30 -4.05 -26.97
N GLY A 168 -6.12 -4.10 -27.58
CA GLY A 168 -5.90 -3.79 -29.00
C GLY A 168 -5.86 -2.27 -29.25
N ASP A 169 -5.44 -1.91 -30.45
CA ASP A 169 -5.32 -0.51 -30.92
C ASP A 169 -4.42 0.38 -30.02
N GLY A 170 -3.40 -0.25 -29.37
CA GLY A 170 -2.45 0.46 -28.52
C GLY A 170 -3.02 0.90 -27.16
N ARG A 171 -4.06 0.24 -26.68
CA ARG A 171 -4.70 0.52 -25.37
C ARG A 171 -4.51 -0.62 -24.39
N THR A 172 -4.43 -0.29 -23.13
CA THR A 172 -4.24 -1.23 -22.03
C THR A 172 -5.29 -1.02 -20.96
N ARG A 173 -5.88 -2.11 -20.46
CA ARG A 173 -6.64 -2.12 -19.23
C ARG A 173 -5.77 -2.55 -18.07
N VAL A 174 -5.71 -1.72 -17.04
CA VAL A 174 -5.12 -2.08 -15.75
C VAL A 174 -6.25 -2.47 -14.82
N THR A 175 -6.21 -3.70 -14.31
CA THR A 175 -7.16 -4.20 -13.31
C THR A 175 -6.40 -4.51 -12.03
N GLU A 176 -6.85 -3.94 -10.92
CA GLU A 176 -6.31 -4.19 -9.59
C GLU A 176 -7.29 -5.02 -8.77
N HIS A 177 -6.88 -6.22 -8.41
CA HIS A 177 -7.56 -7.09 -7.45
C HIS A 177 -6.98 -6.79 -6.08
N LEU A 178 -7.77 -6.15 -5.23
CA LEU A 178 -7.35 -5.66 -3.91
C LEU A 178 -8.02 -6.50 -2.82
N MET A 179 -7.24 -7.04 -1.91
CA MET A 179 -7.72 -7.72 -0.72
C MET A 179 -7.22 -6.98 0.50
N PHE A 180 -8.15 -6.55 1.34
CA PHE A 180 -7.87 -5.86 2.61
C PHE A 180 -8.21 -6.74 3.78
N GLU A 181 -7.34 -6.80 4.77
CA GLU A 181 -7.54 -7.55 6.00
C GLU A 181 -7.20 -6.69 7.21
N ALA A 182 -8.17 -6.47 8.08
CA ALA A 182 -8.03 -5.63 9.27
C ALA A 182 -8.95 -6.12 10.40
N SER A 183 -8.86 -5.50 11.58
CA SER A 183 -9.86 -5.71 12.61
C SER A 183 -11.25 -5.29 12.12
N VAL A 184 -12.30 -5.93 12.65
CA VAL A 184 -13.70 -5.60 12.32
C VAL A 184 -14.06 -4.13 12.59
N LEU A 185 -13.29 -3.44 13.44
CA LEU A 185 -13.48 -2.03 13.73
C LEU A 185 -12.83 -1.10 12.70
N LEU A 186 -11.86 -1.60 11.93
CA LEU A 186 -11.07 -0.80 10.99
C LEU A 186 -11.36 -1.16 9.53
N ILE A 187 -11.95 -2.31 9.25
CA ILE A 187 -12.06 -2.82 7.88
C ILE A 187 -12.77 -1.85 6.93
N ASP A 188 -13.88 -1.24 7.35
CA ASP A 188 -14.62 -0.31 6.49
C ASP A 188 -13.82 0.97 6.19
N PHE A 189 -13.08 1.49 7.19
CA PHE A 189 -12.18 2.61 6.99
C PHE A 189 -11.04 2.24 6.05
N THR A 190 -10.42 1.08 6.26
CA THR A 190 -9.30 0.58 5.44
C THR A 190 -9.72 0.41 3.98
N VAL A 191 -10.86 -0.25 3.73
CA VAL A 191 -11.36 -0.48 2.37
C VAL A 191 -11.71 0.83 1.68
N THR A 192 -12.41 1.73 2.36
CA THR A 192 -12.83 3.01 1.77
C THR A 192 -11.64 3.86 1.35
N ASN A 193 -10.65 4.01 2.23
CA ASN A 193 -9.49 4.86 1.94
C ASN A 193 -8.50 4.14 1.02
N GLY A 194 -8.31 2.83 1.16
CA GLY A 194 -7.45 2.05 0.29
C GLY A 194 -7.92 2.07 -1.16
N VAL A 195 -9.21 1.79 -1.41
CA VAL A 195 -9.78 1.86 -2.77
C VAL A 195 -9.65 3.28 -3.35
N ALA A 196 -9.96 4.31 -2.58
CA ALA A 196 -9.85 5.69 -3.05
C ALA A 196 -8.39 6.05 -3.42
N SER A 197 -7.41 5.66 -2.61
CA SER A 197 -5.99 5.87 -2.87
C SER A 197 -5.53 5.17 -4.16
N HIS A 198 -5.94 3.91 -4.37
CA HIS A 198 -5.63 3.18 -5.60
C HIS A 198 -6.26 3.81 -6.84
N GLN A 199 -7.52 4.27 -6.75
CA GLN A 199 -8.18 4.98 -7.86
C GLN A 199 -7.49 6.32 -8.19
N GLU A 200 -7.02 7.05 -7.18
CA GLU A 200 -6.26 8.29 -7.38
C GLU A 200 -4.92 8.01 -8.07
N THR A 201 -4.21 6.94 -7.64
CA THR A 201 -2.97 6.48 -8.29
C THR A 201 -3.22 6.07 -9.75
N GLN A 202 -4.27 5.29 -10.02
CA GLN A 202 -4.64 4.90 -11.38
C GLN A 202 -4.86 6.12 -12.27
N ALA A 203 -5.60 7.11 -11.78
CA ALA A 203 -5.87 8.33 -12.53
C ALA A 203 -4.59 9.15 -12.77
N GLY A 204 -3.73 9.30 -11.75
CA GLY A 204 -2.47 10.04 -11.88
C GLY A 204 -1.45 9.37 -12.80
N LEU A 205 -1.34 8.04 -12.77
CA LEU A 205 -0.47 7.31 -13.69
C LEU A 205 -1.01 7.33 -15.13
N LYS A 206 -2.34 7.21 -15.31
CA LYS A 206 -2.96 7.35 -16.63
C LYS A 206 -2.63 8.72 -17.22
N GLU A 207 -2.83 9.80 -16.48
CA GLU A 207 -2.55 11.17 -16.94
C GLU A 207 -1.07 11.32 -17.34
N ALA A 208 -0.14 10.82 -16.52
CA ALA A 208 1.29 10.92 -16.78
C ALA A 208 1.72 10.13 -18.02
N ILE A 209 1.19 8.92 -18.22
CA ILE A 209 1.48 8.07 -19.38
C ILE A 209 0.91 8.71 -20.65
N GLU A 210 -0.35 9.10 -20.64
CA GLU A 210 -1.03 9.64 -21.85
C GLU A 210 -0.52 11.03 -22.25
N SER A 211 0.02 11.80 -21.31
CA SER A 211 0.68 13.09 -21.60
C SER A 211 2.12 12.94 -22.09
N GLY A 212 2.72 11.76 -21.97
CA GLY A 212 4.13 11.52 -22.29
C GLY A 212 5.11 12.07 -21.24
N GLU A 213 4.65 12.28 -20.00
CA GLU A 213 5.51 12.59 -18.84
C GLU A 213 6.29 11.34 -18.40
N LEU A 214 5.67 10.17 -18.50
CA LEU A 214 6.22 8.86 -18.19
C LEU A 214 6.14 7.92 -19.39
#